data_1808d249cdfa6955156284693aa6d967
#
_entry.id   1808d249cdfa6955156284693aa6d967
#
_cell.length_a   1.000
_cell.length_b   1.000
_cell.length_c   1.000
_cell.angle_alpha   90.00
_cell.angle_beta   90.00
_cell.angle_gamma   90.00
#
_symmetry.space_group_name_H-M   'P 1'
#
loop_
_entity.id
_entity.type
_entity.pdbx_description
1 polymer ?
#
loop_
_entity_poly.entity_id
_entity_poly.type
_entity_poly.pdbx_seq_one_letter_code
_entity_poly.pdbx_strand_id
1 'polypeptide(L)'
;MKRGHYAWAVCIACLFLFLCNMGLCSNILTVYLPFIEARGISDGMGSAILSVRCFFSFITTFFVGIYYQKFSLRRGILIASIIGAIFPLVFCVALSNPFIYYLGAILAGIAYGAGCIYPVSLLLSNWFHARRGFAIGLSAAGSGVATMVFSPLLSSVVVRFSLETAFIAQAIFMALSTIATYLIIRDTPEEKGMLPYGESVEAAATEHTPSSDFALPRGMLWLLALMMLLNGGAGLAFSGHLGVLTRTSGYSAELAASLISLFGLMLIISKLIAGNIADRIGSKRCSILLFLIFIIGCFFVFGMDGVHTFWCFALAITLGLGASLFNVGPPLWAGDLSSRQQYAKTLKWLQIFYNLGGIIFTVVPGLIADHTHEYKSSFVLFAVMMTLSLLILLWAYRKRAALTPAQ
;
A
#
# COMPACT_ATOMS: atom_id res chain seq x y z
N MET A 1 18.11 17.65 20.55
CA MET A 1 18.25 16.69 19.42
C MET A 1 18.83 17.43 18.23
N LYS A 2 19.88 16.91 17.57
CA LYS A 2 20.46 17.52 16.37
C LYS A 2 19.35 17.66 15.29
N ARG A 3 19.30 18.80 14.59
CA ARG A 3 18.22 19.22 13.67
C ARG A 3 17.73 18.15 12.66
N GLY A 4 18.55 17.14 12.29
CA GLY A 4 18.16 16.07 11.36
C GLY A 4 17.48 14.85 11.96
N HIS A 5 17.53 14.63 13.28
CA HIS A 5 17.03 13.39 13.89
C HIS A 5 15.49 13.34 14.02
N TYR A 6 14.82 14.51 14.15
CA TYR A 6 13.38 14.52 14.33
C TYR A 6 12.60 14.14 13.06
N ALA A 7 13.07 14.50 11.86
CA ALA A 7 12.46 14.05 10.60
C ALA A 7 12.43 12.52 10.51
N TRP A 8 13.50 11.85 10.95
CA TRP A 8 13.53 10.38 10.99
C TRP A 8 12.61 9.80 12.06
N ALA A 9 12.40 10.49 13.18
CA ALA A 9 11.38 10.07 14.16
C ALA A 9 9.98 10.13 13.56
N VAL A 10 9.66 11.19 12.79
CA VAL A 10 8.39 11.28 12.02
C VAL A 10 8.30 10.16 10.98
N CYS A 11 9.39 9.83 10.29
CA CYS A 11 9.42 8.72 9.33
C CYS A 11 9.14 7.36 10.01
N ILE A 12 9.70 7.11 11.19
CA ILE A 12 9.40 5.91 11.99
C ILE A 12 7.94 5.90 12.45
N ALA A 13 7.39 7.04 12.88
CA ALA A 13 5.96 7.14 13.17
C ALA A 13 5.11 6.80 11.93
N CYS A 14 5.50 7.25 10.74
CA CYS A 14 4.86 6.88 9.47
C CYS A 14 4.96 5.37 9.15
N LEU A 15 6.07 4.71 9.52
CA LEU A 15 6.19 3.25 9.42
C LEU A 15 5.13 2.55 10.28
N PHE A 16 4.92 3.01 11.52
CA PHE A 16 3.84 2.47 12.38
C PHE A 16 2.45 2.76 11.84
N LEU A 17 2.22 3.90 11.15
CA LEU A 17 0.95 4.15 10.46
C LEU A 17 0.70 3.14 9.33
N PHE A 18 1.71 2.84 8.51
CA PHE A 18 1.59 1.80 7.49
C PHE A 18 1.41 0.40 8.10
N LEU A 19 2.08 0.10 9.21
CA LEU A 19 1.93 -1.15 9.93
C LEU A 19 0.49 -1.30 10.43
N CYS A 20 -0.06 -0.30 11.10
CA CYS A 20 -1.40 -0.35 11.68
C CYS A 20 -2.49 -0.21 10.61
N ASN A 21 -2.51 0.90 9.88
CA ASN A 21 -3.65 1.23 9.01
C ASN A 21 -3.65 0.46 7.68
N MET A 22 -2.50 0.01 7.18
CA MET A 22 -2.42 -0.86 6.00
C MET A 22 -2.25 -2.33 6.37
N GLY A 23 -1.29 -2.62 7.24
CA GLY A 23 -0.98 -3.99 7.61
C GLY A 23 -2.09 -4.63 8.41
N LEU A 24 -2.40 -4.08 9.58
CA LEU A 24 -3.37 -4.68 10.51
C LEU A 24 -4.83 -4.47 10.07
N CYS A 25 -5.17 -3.33 9.44
CA CYS A 25 -6.53 -3.08 8.93
C CYS A 25 -6.83 -3.76 7.58
N SER A 26 -5.82 -4.26 6.86
CA SER A 26 -6.02 -4.84 5.53
C SER A 26 -5.44 -6.26 5.42
N ASN A 27 -4.11 -6.40 5.54
CA ASN A 27 -3.45 -7.66 5.24
C ASN A 27 -3.80 -8.75 6.27
N ILE A 28 -3.95 -8.39 7.54
CA ILE A 28 -4.26 -9.36 8.61
C ILE A 28 -5.69 -9.87 8.54
N LEU A 29 -6.63 -9.15 7.92
CA LEU A 29 -8.01 -9.64 7.76
C LEU A 29 -8.07 -10.97 7.03
N THR A 30 -7.21 -11.20 6.05
CA THR A 30 -7.13 -12.47 5.32
C THR A 30 -6.67 -13.63 6.19
N VAL A 31 -5.88 -13.34 7.23
CA VAL A 31 -5.43 -14.36 8.21
C VAL A 31 -6.55 -14.79 9.14
N TYR A 32 -7.42 -13.87 9.51
CA TYR A 32 -8.56 -14.18 10.38
C TYR A 32 -9.70 -14.88 9.67
N LEU A 33 -9.80 -14.74 8.34
CA LEU A 33 -10.95 -15.22 7.58
C LEU A 33 -11.28 -16.71 7.81
N PRO A 34 -10.33 -17.67 7.73
CA PRO A 34 -10.64 -19.08 7.97
C PRO A 34 -11.17 -19.34 9.40
N PHE A 35 -10.71 -18.58 10.39
CA PHE A 35 -11.18 -18.73 11.78
C PHE A 35 -12.57 -18.11 11.99
N ILE A 36 -12.92 -17.08 11.21
CA ILE A 36 -14.26 -16.47 11.22
C ILE A 36 -15.23 -17.42 10.52
N GLU A 37 -14.88 -18.01 9.40
CA GLU A 37 -15.68 -18.99 8.66
C GLU A 37 -15.94 -20.25 9.48
N ALA A 38 -14.96 -20.70 10.26
CA ALA A 38 -15.11 -21.83 11.20
C ALA A 38 -16.20 -21.59 12.29
N ARG A 39 -16.69 -20.36 12.48
CA ARG A 39 -17.81 -20.03 13.39
C ARG A 39 -19.19 -20.16 12.74
N GLY A 40 -19.29 -20.80 11.58
CA GLY A 40 -20.55 -21.03 10.87
C GLY A 40 -20.93 -19.88 9.92
N ILE A 41 -20.00 -19.00 9.59
CA ILE A 41 -20.17 -17.97 8.55
C ILE A 41 -19.80 -18.60 7.21
N SER A 42 -20.66 -18.50 6.20
CA SER A 42 -20.37 -19.06 4.87
C SER A 42 -19.20 -18.33 4.21
N ASP A 43 -18.44 -19.04 3.35
CA ASP A 43 -17.27 -18.51 2.64
C ASP A 43 -17.60 -17.22 1.85
N GLY A 44 -18.82 -17.16 1.28
CA GLY A 44 -19.30 -15.96 0.60
C GLY A 44 -19.47 -14.75 1.52
N MET A 45 -20.02 -14.98 2.73
CA MET A 45 -20.15 -13.92 3.75
C MET A 45 -18.78 -13.51 4.31
N GLY A 46 -17.87 -14.47 4.48
CA GLY A 46 -16.49 -14.22 4.89
C GLY A 46 -15.76 -13.35 3.85
N SER A 47 -15.81 -13.72 2.59
CA SER A 47 -15.21 -12.95 1.49
C SER A 47 -15.84 -11.56 1.35
N ALA A 48 -17.13 -11.40 1.67
CA ALA A 48 -17.80 -10.09 1.68
C ALA A 48 -17.21 -9.13 2.72
N ILE A 49 -16.62 -9.61 3.83
CA ILE A 49 -15.91 -8.77 4.82
C ILE A 49 -14.77 -8.00 4.14
N LEU A 50 -13.98 -8.69 3.31
CA LEU A 50 -12.88 -8.08 2.57
C LEU A 50 -13.38 -7.07 1.53
N SER A 51 -14.47 -7.41 0.84
CA SER A 51 -15.10 -6.55 -0.17
C SER A 51 -15.65 -5.26 0.44
N VAL A 52 -16.35 -5.35 1.58
CA VAL A 52 -16.86 -4.21 2.35
C VAL A 52 -15.70 -3.29 2.78
N ARG A 53 -14.64 -3.86 3.33
CA ARG A 53 -13.44 -3.10 3.69
C ARG A 53 -12.85 -2.36 2.47
N CYS A 54 -12.70 -3.03 1.32
CA CYS A 54 -12.18 -2.41 0.10
C CYS A 54 -13.07 -1.27 -0.39
N PHE A 55 -14.37 -1.48 -0.38
CA PHE A 55 -15.36 -0.49 -0.82
C PHE A 55 -15.32 0.77 0.06
N PHE A 56 -15.29 0.62 1.38
CA PHE A 56 -15.21 1.77 2.29
C PHE A 56 -13.84 2.44 2.28
N SER A 57 -12.76 1.71 2.00
CA SER A 57 -11.46 2.30 1.72
C SER A 57 -11.49 3.19 0.47
N PHE A 58 -12.14 2.73 -0.59
CA PHE A 58 -12.33 3.51 -1.81
C PHE A 58 -13.13 4.79 -1.55
N ILE A 59 -14.30 4.69 -0.89
CA ILE A 59 -15.13 5.84 -0.53
C ILE A 59 -14.34 6.84 0.31
N THR A 60 -13.64 6.36 1.34
CA THR A 60 -12.85 7.23 2.22
C THR A 60 -11.72 7.92 1.47
N THR A 61 -11.04 7.22 0.58
CA THR A 61 -9.99 7.81 -0.27
C THR A 61 -10.57 8.87 -1.21
N PHE A 62 -11.80 8.69 -1.69
CA PHE A 62 -12.47 9.70 -2.52
C PHE A 62 -12.65 11.02 -1.76
N PHE A 63 -13.05 10.94 -0.49
CA PHE A 63 -13.30 12.12 0.36
C PHE A 63 -12.06 12.58 1.15
N VAL A 64 -10.92 11.87 1.10
CA VAL A 64 -9.74 12.14 1.91
C VAL A 64 -9.20 13.57 1.76
N GLY A 65 -9.29 14.14 0.56
CA GLY A 65 -8.87 15.53 0.32
C GLY A 65 -9.73 16.55 1.09
N ILE A 66 -11.05 16.35 1.15
CA ILE A 66 -11.97 17.20 1.92
C ILE A 66 -11.74 17.01 3.43
N TYR A 67 -11.52 15.77 3.84
CA TYR A 67 -11.21 15.43 5.22
C TYR A 67 -9.98 16.18 5.73
N TYR A 68 -8.86 16.17 4.97
CA TYR A 68 -7.62 16.86 5.35
C TYR A 68 -7.60 18.37 5.05
N GLN A 69 -8.59 18.91 4.36
CA GLN A 69 -8.86 20.37 4.35
C GLN A 69 -9.52 20.84 5.65
N LYS A 70 -10.33 19.98 6.28
CA LYS A 70 -11.04 20.29 7.52
C LYS A 70 -10.22 20.00 8.76
N PHE A 71 -9.37 18.96 8.73
CA PHE A 71 -8.52 18.54 9.83
C PHE A 71 -7.05 18.70 9.46
N SER A 72 -6.20 19.11 10.41
CA SER A 72 -4.75 19.04 10.25
C SER A 72 -4.29 17.57 10.05
N LEU A 73 -3.11 17.36 9.42
CA LEU A 73 -2.59 16.00 9.19
C LEU A 73 -2.51 15.21 10.50
N ARG A 74 -1.98 15.82 11.56
CA ARG A 74 -1.84 15.21 12.89
C ARG A 74 -3.18 14.77 13.48
N ARG A 75 -4.20 15.65 13.45
CA ARG A 75 -5.54 15.33 13.98
C ARG A 75 -6.27 14.32 13.13
N GLY A 76 -6.21 14.47 11.81
CA GLY A 76 -6.84 13.52 10.89
C GLY A 76 -6.26 12.12 10.99
N ILE A 77 -4.94 11.99 11.09
CA ILE A 77 -4.26 10.71 11.33
C ILE A 77 -4.70 10.10 12.67
N LEU A 78 -4.78 10.91 13.74
CA LEU A 78 -5.24 10.43 15.05
C LEU A 78 -6.65 9.83 14.97
N ILE A 79 -7.60 10.55 14.38
CA ILE A 79 -8.99 10.07 14.24
C ILE A 79 -9.03 8.78 13.42
N ALA A 80 -8.34 8.73 12.28
CA ALA A 80 -8.27 7.54 11.44
C ALA A 80 -7.67 6.33 12.19
N SER A 81 -6.61 6.55 12.97
CA SER A 81 -5.94 5.48 13.73
C SER A 81 -6.75 5.02 14.94
N ILE A 82 -7.52 5.91 15.58
CA ILE A 82 -8.49 5.52 16.62
C ILE A 82 -9.58 4.63 16.03
N ILE A 83 -10.15 4.99 14.88
CA ILE A 83 -11.12 4.17 14.17
C ILE A 83 -10.51 2.80 13.83
N GLY A 84 -9.24 2.78 13.39
CA GLY A 84 -8.47 1.56 13.15
C GLY A 84 -8.26 0.71 14.41
N ALA A 85 -8.07 1.29 15.59
CA ALA A 85 -7.93 0.54 16.83
C ALA A 85 -9.27 -0.02 17.35
N ILE A 86 -10.38 0.59 16.98
CA ILE A 86 -11.73 0.14 17.39
C ILE A 86 -12.21 -1.07 16.60
N PHE A 87 -11.87 -1.21 15.29
CA PHE A 87 -12.44 -2.28 14.48
C PHE A 87 -12.21 -3.69 15.01
N PRO A 88 -11.05 -4.06 15.58
CA PRO A 88 -10.87 -5.40 16.14
C PRO A 88 -11.76 -5.64 17.37
N LEU A 89 -12.06 -4.59 18.15
CA LEU A 89 -13.00 -4.70 19.29
C LEU A 89 -14.44 -4.96 18.81
N VAL A 90 -14.83 -4.39 17.68
CA VAL A 90 -16.12 -4.71 17.03
C VAL A 90 -16.14 -6.18 16.59
N PHE A 91 -15.03 -6.71 16.10
CA PHE A 91 -14.92 -8.13 15.76
C PHE A 91 -15.03 -9.05 16.99
N CYS A 92 -14.56 -8.61 18.17
CA CYS A 92 -14.71 -9.40 19.41
C CYS A 92 -16.16 -9.70 19.75
N VAL A 93 -17.08 -8.77 19.50
CA VAL A 93 -18.50 -8.94 19.85
C VAL A 93 -19.32 -9.55 18.71
N ALA A 94 -18.70 -9.84 17.58
CA ALA A 94 -19.40 -10.34 16.40
C ALA A 94 -19.88 -11.79 16.52
N LEU A 95 -19.11 -12.65 17.26
CA LEU A 95 -19.39 -14.08 17.42
C LEU A 95 -19.67 -14.76 16.06
N SER A 96 -20.90 -15.15 15.80
CA SER A 96 -21.36 -15.75 14.54
C SER A 96 -22.20 -14.78 13.67
N ASN A 97 -22.26 -13.49 14.02
CA ASN A 97 -23.07 -12.52 13.29
C ASN A 97 -22.23 -11.82 12.20
N PRO A 98 -22.46 -12.09 10.89
CA PRO A 98 -21.69 -11.50 9.80
C PRO A 98 -21.87 -9.98 9.69
N PHE A 99 -23.03 -9.42 10.09
CA PHE A 99 -23.28 -7.99 9.98
C PHE A 99 -22.39 -7.17 10.91
N ILE A 100 -22.02 -7.71 12.08
CA ILE A 100 -21.09 -7.04 13.01
C ILE A 100 -19.68 -7.08 12.43
N TYR A 101 -19.26 -8.16 11.76
CA TYR A 101 -18.00 -8.20 11.02
C TYR A 101 -17.99 -7.18 9.88
N TYR A 102 -19.10 -6.97 9.17
CA TYR A 102 -19.19 -5.92 8.15
C TYR A 102 -19.01 -4.53 8.74
N LEU A 103 -19.60 -4.27 9.93
CA LEU A 103 -19.39 -2.99 10.62
C LEU A 103 -17.91 -2.76 10.97
N GLY A 104 -17.22 -3.76 11.51
CA GLY A 104 -15.78 -3.68 11.76
C GLY A 104 -14.97 -3.51 10.46
N ALA A 105 -15.36 -4.19 9.38
CA ALA A 105 -14.73 -4.03 8.07
C ALA A 105 -14.89 -2.61 7.50
N ILE A 106 -16.04 -1.95 7.73
CA ILE A 106 -16.26 -0.53 7.42
C ILE A 106 -15.23 0.33 8.14
N LEU A 107 -15.07 0.14 9.45
CA LEU A 107 -14.10 0.90 10.25
C LEU A 107 -12.67 0.66 9.78
N ALA A 108 -12.29 -0.58 9.49
CA ALA A 108 -10.98 -0.92 8.94
C ALA A 108 -10.74 -0.25 7.57
N GLY A 109 -11.77 -0.20 6.70
CA GLY A 109 -11.71 0.48 5.41
C GLY A 109 -11.52 1.99 5.55
N ILE A 110 -12.23 2.62 6.48
CA ILE A 110 -12.10 4.06 6.78
C ILE A 110 -10.68 4.35 7.31
N ALA A 111 -10.18 3.57 8.25
CA ALA A 111 -8.85 3.74 8.81
C ALA A 111 -7.76 3.61 7.74
N TYR A 112 -7.86 2.61 6.87
CA TYR A 112 -6.94 2.45 5.74
C TYR A 112 -6.99 3.65 4.79
N GLY A 113 -8.19 4.06 4.33
CA GLY A 113 -8.35 5.11 3.34
C GLY A 113 -7.90 6.49 3.83
N ALA A 114 -8.19 6.82 5.10
CA ALA A 114 -7.83 8.11 5.69
C ALA A 114 -6.44 8.13 6.33
N GLY A 115 -5.97 7.02 6.91
CA GLY A 115 -4.80 7.02 7.79
C GLY A 115 -3.51 6.49 7.16
N CYS A 116 -3.48 6.15 5.86
CA CYS A 116 -2.34 5.47 5.26
C CYS A 116 -1.60 6.32 4.21
N ILE A 117 -1.62 5.94 2.95
CA ILE A 117 -0.73 6.46 1.90
C ILE A 117 -0.84 7.98 1.73
N TYR A 118 -2.06 8.52 1.68
CA TYR A 118 -2.27 9.94 1.41
C TYR A 118 -1.67 10.85 2.49
N PRO A 119 -2.06 10.75 3.78
CA PRO A 119 -1.49 11.64 4.81
C PRO A 119 0.00 11.40 5.06
N VAL A 120 0.47 10.16 5.01
CA VAL A 120 1.89 9.84 5.18
C VAL A 120 2.72 10.47 4.07
N SER A 121 2.27 10.42 2.82
CA SER A 121 2.98 11.01 1.69
C SER A 121 3.05 12.53 1.79
N LEU A 122 1.98 13.19 2.27
CA LEU A 122 1.98 14.63 2.54
C LEU A 122 2.94 14.98 3.68
N LEU A 123 2.86 14.24 4.78
CA LEU A 123 3.72 14.45 5.93
C LEU A 123 5.21 14.31 5.57
N LEU A 124 5.57 13.23 4.85
CA LEU A 124 6.95 13.03 4.40
C LEU A 124 7.40 14.08 3.38
N SER A 125 6.49 14.62 2.56
CA SER A 125 6.83 15.71 1.64
C SER A 125 7.12 17.03 2.35
N ASN A 126 6.51 17.25 3.53
CA ASN A 126 6.78 18.42 4.35
C ASN A 126 8.10 18.29 5.12
N TRP A 127 8.45 17.08 5.56
CA TRP A 127 9.62 16.83 6.42
C TRP A 127 10.90 16.49 5.67
N PHE A 128 10.83 16.02 4.39
CA PHE A 128 11.98 15.55 3.62
C PHE A 128 12.07 16.24 2.26
N HIS A 129 13.12 17.03 2.04
CA HIS A 129 13.54 17.50 0.73
C HIS A 129 14.61 16.56 0.14
N ALA A 130 15.62 16.16 0.94
CA ALA A 130 16.56 15.11 0.58
C ALA A 130 16.13 13.74 1.10
N ARG A 131 16.47 12.67 0.37
CA ARG A 131 16.16 11.26 0.69
C ARG A 131 14.65 10.97 0.88
N ARG A 132 13.80 11.72 0.18
CA ARG A 132 12.35 11.58 0.26
C ARG A 132 11.88 10.20 -0.19
N GLY A 133 12.47 9.64 -1.26
CA GLY A 133 12.16 8.30 -1.75
C GLY A 133 12.46 7.23 -0.71
N PHE A 134 13.62 7.32 -0.06
CA PHE A 134 13.98 6.41 1.03
C PHE A 134 13.02 6.52 2.22
N ALA A 135 12.63 7.73 2.62
CA ALA A 135 11.66 7.93 3.71
C ALA A 135 10.29 7.33 3.38
N ILE A 136 9.80 7.48 2.14
CA ILE A 136 8.57 6.84 1.65
C ILE A 136 8.70 5.31 1.68
N GLY A 137 9.80 4.76 1.17
CA GLY A 137 10.06 3.33 1.15
C GLY A 137 10.14 2.72 2.55
N LEU A 138 10.87 3.37 3.46
CA LEU A 138 11.00 2.96 4.86
C LEU A 138 9.64 2.97 5.57
N SER A 139 8.87 4.03 5.42
CA SER A 139 7.53 4.10 6.00
C SER A 139 6.61 3.00 5.44
N ALA A 140 6.60 2.81 4.12
CA ALA A 140 5.78 1.80 3.46
C ALA A 140 6.16 0.36 3.86
N ALA A 141 7.42 0.11 4.25
CA ALA A 141 7.87 -1.21 4.73
C ALA A 141 7.09 -1.69 5.97
N GLY A 142 6.49 -0.77 6.76
CA GLY A 142 5.65 -1.11 7.91
C GLY A 142 4.53 -2.08 7.57
N SER A 143 3.89 -1.96 6.40
CA SER A 143 2.84 -2.92 6.00
C SER A 143 3.39 -4.34 5.71
N GLY A 144 4.63 -4.44 5.25
CA GLY A 144 5.32 -5.72 5.10
C GLY A 144 5.69 -6.35 6.46
N VAL A 145 6.14 -5.52 7.41
CA VAL A 145 6.40 -5.96 8.79
C VAL A 145 5.11 -6.51 9.42
N ALA A 146 3.96 -5.86 9.19
CA ALA A 146 2.69 -6.40 9.65
C ALA A 146 2.42 -7.79 9.09
N THR A 147 2.59 -8.00 7.79
CA THR A 147 2.34 -9.31 7.17
C THR A 147 3.35 -10.34 7.66
N MET A 148 4.64 -10.02 7.71
CA MET A 148 5.69 -10.96 8.05
C MET A 148 5.67 -11.38 9.54
N VAL A 149 5.44 -10.42 10.44
CA VAL A 149 5.55 -10.62 11.90
C VAL A 149 4.18 -10.90 12.53
N PHE A 150 3.19 -10.04 12.22
CA PHE A 150 1.89 -10.13 12.90
C PHE A 150 1.00 -11.23 12.35
N SER A 151 1.15 -11.67 11.08
CA SER A 151 0.35 -12.79 10.58
C SER A 151 0.61 -14.09 11.37
N PRO A 152 1.86 -14.58 11.49
CA PRO A 152 2.12 -15.79 12.27
C PRO A 152 1.89 -15.58 13.77
N LEU A 153 2.19 -14.38 14.30
CA LEU A 153 1.97 -14.08 15.72
C LEU A 153 0.48 -14.15 16.07
N LEU A 154 -0.37 -13.44 15.35
CA LEU A 154 -1.80 -13.41 15.62
C LEU A 154 -2.47 -14.75 15.31
N SER A 155 -2.06 -15.46 14.27
CA SER A 155 -2.52 -16.82 13.99
C SER A 155 -2.18 -17.77 15.16
N SER A 156 -0.97 -17.71 15.71
CA SER A 156 -0.59 -18.53 16.87
C SER A 156 -1.36 -18.13 18.14
N VAL A 157 -1.68 -16.85 18.32
CA VAL A 157 -2.55 -16.41 19.43
C VAL A 157 -3.97 -16.97 19.27
N VAL A 158 -4.53 -16.97 18.05
CA VAL A 158 -5.84 -17.58 17.78
C VAL A 158 -5.84 -19.08 18.13
N VAL A 159 -4.81 -19.80 17.69
CA VAL A 159 -4.73 -21.26 17.90
C VAL A 159 -4.49 -21.62 19.38
N ARG A 160 -3.68 -20.85 20.11
CA ARG A 160 -3.33 -21.16 21.51
C ARG A 160 -4.35 -20.65 22.53
N PHE A 161 -5.05 -19.58 22.22
CA PHE A 161 -5.99 -18.93 23.15
C PHE A 161 -7.38 -18.85 22.54
N SER A 162 -7.64 -17.77 21.78
CA SER A 162 -8.92 -17.59 21.06
C SER A 162 -8.80 -16.48 20.01
N LEU A 163 -9.78 -16.41 19.13
CA LEU A 163 -9.90 -15.36 18.11
C LEU A 163 -10.14 -13.99 18.77
N GLU A 164 -10.92 -13.93 19.85
CA GLU A 164 -11.17 -12.71 20.62
C GLU A 164 -9.89 -12.17 21.26
N THR A 165 -9.06 -13.06 21.82
CA THR A 165 -7.77 -12.68 22.41
C THR A 165 -6.86 -12.05 21.36
N ALA A 166 -6.85 -12.58 20.14
CA ALA A 166 -6.08 -12.01 19.03
C ALA A 166 -6.60 -10.62 18.64
N PHE A 167 -7.93 -10.43 18.59
CA PHE A 167 -8.53 -9.12 18.30
C PHE A 167 -8.21 -8.10 19.40
N ILE A 168 -8.30 -8.47 20.67
CA ILE A 168 -7.96 -7.60 21.80
C ILE A 168 -6.47 -7.22 21.76
N ALA A 169 -5.58 -8.19 21.55
CA ALA A 169 -4.14 -7.94 21.44
C ALA A 169 -3.83 -6.98 20.30
N GLN A 170 -4.46 -7.16 19.14
CA GLN A 170 -4.33 -6.26 18.00
C GLN A 170 -4.84 -4.85 18.35
N ALA A 171 -6.00 -4.72 18.98
CA ALA A 171 -6.58 -3.43 19.37
C ALA A 171 -5.67 -2.67 20.34
N ILE A 172 -5.12 -3.35 21.35
CA ILE A 172 -4.18 -2.77 22.32
C ILE A 172 -2.93 -2.28 21.59
N PHE A 173 -2.33 -3.11 20.73
CA PHE A 173 -1.16 -2.71 19.96
C PHE A 173 -1.42 -1.48 19.10
N MET A 174 -2.56 -1.43 18.40
CA MET A 174 -2.94 -0.30 17.56
C MET A 174 -3.21 0.95 18.38
N ALA A 175 -3.84 0.85 19.55
CA ALA A 175 -4.07 1.97 20.45
C ALA A 175 -2.75 2.56 20.97
N LEU A 176 -1.84 1.71 21.45
CA LEU A 176 -0.51 2.14 21.90
C LEU A 176 0.30 2.80 20.78
N SER A 177 0.27 2.20 19.57
CA SER A 177 0.90 2.77 18.38
C SER A 177 0.29 4.12 17.99
N THR A 178 -1.04 4.28 18.12
CA THR A 178 -1.74 5.54 17.85
C THR A 178 -1.28 6.63 18.82
N ILE A 179 -1.17 6.32 20.11
CA ILE A 179 -0.67 7.28 21.12
C ILE A 179 0.77 7.67 20.80
N ALA A 180 1.64 6.70 20.55
CA ALA A 180 3.05 6.94 20.26
C ALA A 180 3.23 7.81 18.99
N THR A 181 2.50 7.48 17.90
CA THR A 181 2.57 8.24 16.65
C THR A 181 2.03 9.66 16.84
N TYR A 182 0.93 9.85 17.56
CA TYR A 182 0.38 11.19 17.84
C TYR A 182 1.33 12.09 18.63
N LEU A 183 2.09 11.54 19.55
CA LEU A 183 3.09 12.29 20.33
C LEU A 183 4.26 12.76 19.45
N ILE A 184 4.63 11.97 18.45
CA ILE A 184 5.78 12.24 17.56
C ILE A 184 5.36 13.14 16.37
N ILE A 185 4.22 12.87 15.71
CA ILE A 185 3.82 13.55 14.48
C ILE A 185 3.57 15.05 14.74
N ARG A 186 4.14 15.86 13.82
CA ARG A 186 3.85 17.29 13.64
C ARG A 186 3.61 17.51 12.16
N ASP A 187 2.72 18.42 11.81
CA ASP A 187 2.30 18.63 10.41
C ASP A 187 3.45 19.17 9.57
N THR A 188 4.25 20.06 10.15
CA THR A 188 5.38 20.70 9.48
C THR A 188 6.60 20.83 10.40
N PRO A 189 7.83 20.95 9.84
CA PRO A 189 9.04 21.17 10.62
C PRO A 189 9.04 22.48 11.38
N GLU A 190 8.39 23.52 10.85
CA GLU A 190 8.32 24.87 11.40
C GLU A 190 7.65 24.88 12.79
N GLU A 191 6.69 23.96 13.05
CA GLU A 191 6.06 23.78 14.38
C GLU A 191 7.10 23.46 15.48
N LYS A 192 8.28 23.00 15.09
CA LYS A 192 9.41 22.69 15.98
C LYS A 192 10.58 23.66 15.79
N GLY A 193 10.40 24.73 15.02
CA GLY A 193 11.49 25.65 14.68
C GLY A 193 12.62 24.98 13.90
N MET A 194 12.27 23.99 13.04
CA MET A 194 13.22 23.21 12.24
C MET A 194 12.98 23.45 10.75
N LEU A 195 14.00 23.20 9.95
CA LEU A 195 13.89 23.12 8.50
C LEU A 195 13.65 21.67 8.06
N PRO A 196 13.06 21.44 6.89
CA PRO A 196 12.97 20.12 6.26
C PRO A 196 14.36 19.47 6.15
N TYR A 197 14.38 18.14 6.23
CA TYR A 197 15.62 17.39 6.13
C TYR A 197 16.24 17.54 4.73
N GLY A 198 17.50 18.04 4.70
CA GLY A 198 18.23 18.30 3.46
C GLY A 198 18.09 19.73 2.92
N GLU A 199 17.40 20.62 3.60
CA GLU A 199 17.33 22.03 3.28
C GLU A 199 18.38 22.83 4.07
N SER A 200 19.11 23.72 3.37
CA SER A 200 20.03 24.68 4.02
C SER A 200 19.30 26.01 4.25
N VAL A 201 19.76 26.77 5.25
CA VAL A 201 19.19 28.10 5.56
C VAL A 201 19.33 29.06 4.36
N GLU A 202 20.39 28.90 3.56
CA GLU A 202 20.65 29.71 2.35
C GLU A 202 19.67 29.34 1.21
N ALA A 203 19.35 28.03 1.05
CA ALA A 203 18.38 27.57 0.07
C ALA A 203 16.95 28.02 0.43
N ALA A 204 16.60 27.98 1.71
CA ALA A 204 15.29 28.44 2.20
C ALA A 204 15.08 29.95 1.98
N ALA A 205 16.15 30.74 2.02
CA ALA A 205 16.09 32.18 1.74
C ALA A 205 15.96 32.53 0.25
N THR A 206 16.41 31.62 -0.64
CA THR A 206 16.39 31.81 -2.09
C THR A 206 15.14 31.21 -2.77
N GLU A 207 14.39 30.33 -2.10
CA GLU A 207 13.17 29.71 -2.64
C GLU A 207 11.94 30.64 -2.72
N HIS A 208 12.14 31.95 -2.88
CA HIS A 208 11.08 32.87 -3.35
C HIS A 208 10.95 32.90 -4.88
N THR A 209 11.70 32.05 -5.60
CA THR A 209 11.45 31.81 -7.02
C THR A 209 10.16 30.99 -7.17
N PRO A 210 9.15 31.48 -7.92
CA PRO A 210 7.94 30.73 -8.17
C PRO A 210 8.33 29.39 -8.84
N SER A 211 8.13 28.29 -8.13
CA SER A 211 8.18 26.97 -8.76
C SER A 211 7.25 27.04 -9.97
N SER A 212 7.80 26.75 -11.16
CA SER A 212 7.07 26.80 -12.43
C SER A 212 5.63 26.25 -12.22
N ASP A 213 4.64 27.10 -12.49
CA ASP A 213 3.20 26.76 -12.40
C ASP A 213 2.85 25.75 -13.50
N PHE A 214 3.47 24.54 -13.42
CA PHE A 214 3.15 23.47 -14.33
C PHE A 214 1.85 22.82 -13.87
N ALA A 215 0.75 23.25 -14.48
CA ALA A 215 -0.54 22.58 -14.30
C ALA A 215 -0.53 21.28 -15.10
N LEU A 216 -0.70 20.15 -14.41
CA LEU A 216 -0.84 18.85 -15.06
C LEU A 216 -2.00 18.88 -16.06
N PRO A 217 -1.78 18.65 -17.37
CA PRO A 217 -2.84 18.67 -18.37
C PRO A 217 -3.92 17.62 -18.02
N ARG A 218 -5.19 17.97 -18.17
CA ARG A 218 -6.31 17.05 -17.83
C ARG A 218 -6.19 15.69 -18.49
N GLY A 219 -5.79 15.63 -19.77
CA GLY A 219 -5.60 14.36 -20.48
C GLY A 219 -4.49 13.49 -19.87
N MET A 220 -3.40 14.11 -19.38
CA MET A 220 -2.32 13.38 -18.70
C MET A 220 -2.78 12.85 -17.34
N LEU A 221 -3.61 13.59 -16.61
CA LEU A 221 -4.18 13.13 -15.35
C LEU A 221 -5.06 11.87 -15.57
N TRP A 222 -5.89 11.85 -16.62
CA TRP A 222 -6.73 10.69 -16.93
C TRP A 222 -5.91 9.47 -17.36
N LEU A 223 -4.84 9.64 -18.09
CA LEU A 223 -3.94 8.53 -18.44
C LEU A 223 -3.20 7.99 -17.21
N LEU A 224 -2.74 8.86 -16.31
CA LEU A 224 -2.16 8.42 -15.04
C LEU A 224 -3.21 7.73 -14.14
N ALA A 225 -4.45 8.18 -14.19
CA ALA A 225 -5.57 7.52 -13.51
C ALA A 225 -5.81 6.11 -14.08
N LEU A 226 -5.83 5.96 -15.41
CA LEU A 226 -5.92 4.64 -16.07
C LEU A 226 -4.74 3.74 -15.68
N MET A 227 -3.52 4.27 -15.70
CA MET A 227 -2.34 3.54 -15.24
C MET A 227 -2.52 3.02 -13.81
N MET A 228 -3.02 3.87 -12.90
CA MET A 228 -3.24 3.47 -11.51
C MET A 228 -4.38 2.48 -11.34
N LEU A 229 -5.41 2.54 -12.18
CA LEU A 229 -6.49 1.54 -12.22
C LEU A 229 -5.92 0.16 -12.60
N LEU A 230 -5.07 0.10 -13.64
CA LEU A 230 -4.39 -1.13 -14.03
C LEU A 230 -3.43 -1.64 -12.95
N ASN A 231 -2.65 -0.74 -12.33
CA ASN A 231 -1.75 -1.09 -11.22
C ASN A 231 -2.51 -1.62 -10.01
N GLY A 232 -3.62 -1.00 -9.64
CA GLY A 232 -4.47 -1.46 -8.54
C GLY A 232 -5.09 -2.81 -8.82
N GLY A 233 -5.54 -3.01 -10.06
CA GLY A 233 -6.07 -4.28 -10.52
C GLY A 233 -5.05 -5.41 -10.43
N ALA A 234 -3.87 -5.22 -11.03
CA ALA A 234 -2.82 -6.23 -10.96
C ALA A 234 -2.33 -6.45 -9.50
N GLY A 235 -2.07 -5.38 -8.76
CA GLY A 235 -1.45 -5.45 -7.44
C GLY A 235 -2.31 -6.06 -6.35
N LEU A 236 -3.61 -5.77 -6.31
CA LEU A 236 -4.52 -6.33 -5.31
C LEU A 236 -5.01 -7.72 -5.70
N ALA A 237 -5.24 -7.96 -7.01
CA ALA A 237 -5.70 -9.27 -7.48
C ALA A 237 -4.62 -10.35 -7.31
N PHE A 238 -3.36 -10.12 -7.72
CA PHE A 238 -2.34 -11.17 -7.60
C PHE A 238 -2.03 -11.53 -6.14
N SER A 239 -1.98 -10.54 -5.25
CA SER A 239 -1.65 -10.79 -3.83
C SER A 239 -2.69 -11.67 -3.13
N GLY A 240 -3.95 -11.55 -3.52
CA GLY A 240 -5.04 -12.39 -3.00
C GLY A 240 -5.02 -13.82 -3.55
N HIS A 241 -4.44 -14.06 -4.73
CA HIS A 241 -4.52 -15.35 -5.42
C HIS A 241 -3.22 -16.17 -5.39
N LEU A 242 -2.12 -15.64 -4.85
CA LEU A 242 -0.82 -16.35 -4.79
C LEU A 242 -0.92 -17.71 -4.07
N GLY A 243 -1.62 -17.76 -2.95
CA GLY A 243 -1.80 -19.00 -2.19
C GLY A 243 -2.69 -20.02 -2.93
N VAL A 244 -3.77 -19.56 -3.56
CA VAL A 244 -4.67 -20.41 -4.36
C VAL A 244 -3.94 -20.95 -5.59
N LEU A 245 -3.23 -20.09 -6.32
CA LEU A 245 -2.41 -20.48 -7.46
C LEU A 245 -1.44 -21.62 -7.10
N THR A 246 -0.71 -21.48 -5.99
CA THR A 246 0.26 -22.49 -5.56
C THR A 246 -0.40 -23.84 -5.31
N ARG A 247 -1.54 -23.85 -4.60
CA ARG A 247 -2.28 -25.06 -4.29
C ARG A 247 -2.91 -25.71 -5.53
N THR A 248 -3.52 -24.92 -6.40
CA THR A 248 -4.13 -25.41 -7.66
C THR A 248 -3.10 -25.89 -8.68
N SER A 249 -1.84 -25.43 -8.54
CA SER A 249 -0.71 -25.93 -9.35
C SER A 249 -0.10 -27.23 -8.80
N GLY A 250 -0.71 -27.87 -7.79
CA GLY A 250 -0.30 -29.20 -7.29
C GLY A 250 0.74 -29.17 -6.16
N TYR A 251 1.05 -28.01 -5.58
CA TYR A 251 1.99 -27.88 -4.47
C TYR A 251 1.32 -27.95 -3.10
N SER A 252 2.07 -28.30 -2.07
CA SER A 252 1.56 -28.42 -0.71
C SER A 252 1.12 -27.07 -0.12
N ALA A 253 0.21 -27.12 0.86
CA ALA A 253 -0.24 -25.94 1.59
C ALA A 253 0.91 -25.27 2.40
N GLU A 254 1.87 -26.08 2.88
CA GLU A 254 3.05 -25.60 3.60
C GLU A 254 3.98 -24.78 2.68
N LEU A 255 4.17 -25.24 1.44
CA LEU A 255 4.92 -24.47 0.45
C LEU A 255 4.19 -23.15 0.11
N ALA A 256 2.87 -23.19 -0.07
CA ALA A 256 2.08 -21.98 -0.31
C ALA A 256 2.25 -20.94 0.82
N ALA A 257 2.20 -21.39 2.07
CA ALA A 257 2.44 -20.51 3.24
C ALA A 257 3.87 -19.94 3.26
N SER A 258 4.86 -20.77 2.92
CA SER A 258 6.27 -20.35 2.84
C SER A 258 6.50 -19.29 1.75
N LEU A 259 5.85 -19.46 0.59
CA LEU A 259 5.93 -18.50 -0.51
C LEU A 259 5.27 -17.16 -0.18
N ILE A 260 4.15 -17.16 0.54
CA ILE A 260 3.51 -15.92 1.02
C ILE A 260 4.43 -15.19 1.99
N SER A 261 5.10 -15.93 2.88
CA SER A 261 6.07 -15.35 3.83
C SER A 261 7.30 -14.78 3.10
N LEU A 262 7.83 -15.51 2.12
CA LEU A 262 8.95 -15.04 1.29
C LEU A 262 8.56 -13.80 0.47
N PHE A 263 7.36 -13.81 -0.13
CA PHE A 263 6.83 -12.64 -0.81
C PHE A 263 6.78 -11.42 0.11
N GLY A 264 6.27 -11.58 1.34
CA GLY A 264 6.25 -10.51 2.36
C GLY A 264 7.63 -9.98 2.70
N LEU A 265 8.63 -10.86 2.86
CA LEU A 265 10.03 -10.49 3.09
C LEU A 265 10.61 -9.69 1.91
N MET A 266 10.42 -10.19 0.69
CA MET A 266 10.87 -9.51 -0.52
C MET A 266 10.20 -8.15 -0.70
N LEU A 267 8.94 -8.01 -0.32
CA LEU A 267 8.22 -6.74 -0.34
C LEU A 267 8.82 -5.71 0.63
N ILE A 268 9.26 -6.11 1.83
CA ILE A 268 9.95 -5.22 2.77
C ILE A 268 11.28 -4.75 2.17
N ILE A 269 12.10 -5.71 1.74
CA ILE A 269 13.42 -5.43 1.15
C ILE A 269 13.27 -4.50 -0.06
N SER A 270 12.31 -4.79 -0.93
CA SER A 270 12.05 -4.00 -2.12
C SER A 270 11.63 -2.56 -1.81
N LYS A 271 10.78 -2.34 -0.82
CA LYS A 271 10.35 -0.97 -0.44
C LYS A 271 11.51 -0.13 0.05
N LEU A 272 12.42 -0.71 0.84
CA LEU A 272 13.62 -0.04 1.32
C LEU A 272 14.59 0.28 0.16
N ILE A 273 14.81 -0.70 -0.71
CA ILE A 273 15.72 -0.57 -1.86
C ILE A 273 15.14 0.39 -2.90
N ALA A 274 13.86 0.26 -3.23
CA ALA A 274 13.20 1.10 -4.24
C ALA A 274 13.24 2.58 -3.89
N GLY A 275 12.98 2.93 -2.62
CA GLY A 275 13.09 4.31 -2.15
C GLY A 275 14.50 4.88 -2.31
N ASN A 276 15.53 4.09 -1.94
CA ASN A 276 16.93 4.50 -2.07
C ASN A 276 17.38 4.59 -3.55
N ILE A 277 16.95 3.64 -4.38
CA ILE A 277 17.23 3.67 -5.83
C ILE A 277 16.56 4.89 -6.46
N ALA A 278 15.31 5.21 -6.10
CA ALA A 278 14.60 6.37 -6.61
C ALA A 278 15.33 7.68 -6.28
N ASP A 279 15.88 7.80 -5.07
CA ASP A 279 16.68 8.97 -4.67
C ASP A 279 18.02 9.10 -5.42
N ARG A 280 18.62 7.96 -5.87
CA ARG A 280 19.93 7.96 -6.54
C ARG A 280 19.86 8.10 -8.07
N ILE A 281 18.97 7.35 -8.70
CA ILE A 281 18.90 7.27 -10.18
C ILE A 281 17.61 7.90 -10.74
N GLY A 282 16.75 8.43 -9.86
CA GLY A 282 15.48 9.05 -10.18
C GLY A 282 14.31 8.06 -10.25
N SER A 283 13.12 8.56 -9.92
CA SER A 283 11.89 7.76 -9.82
C SER A 283 11.52 7.07 -11.13
N LYS A 284 11.78 7.71 -12.29
CA LYS A 284 11.50 7.12 -13.61
C LYS A 284 12.26 5.82 -13.82
N ARG A 285 13.61 5.83 -13.62
CA ARG A 285 14.45 4.63 -13.84
C ARG A 285 14.14 3.53 -12.82
N CYS A 286 13.94 3.93 -11.57
CA CYS A 286 13.50 3.00 -10.52
C CYS A 286 12.18 2.31 -10.89
N SER A 287 11.18 3.06 -11.36
CA SER A 287 9.90 2.51 -11.77
C SER A 287 10.02 1.55 -12.93
N ILE A 288 10.81 1.87 -13.96
CA ILE A 288 11.05 0.96 -15.10
C ILE A 288 11.59 -0.39 -14.59
N LEU A 289 12.60 -0.36 -13.72
CA LEU A 289 13.20 -1.57 -13.14
C LEU A 289 12.15 -2.42 -12.41
N LEU A 290 11.34 -1.80 -11.55
CA LEU A 290 10.33 -2.50 -10.77
C LEU A 290 9.20 -3.07 -11.65
N PHE A 291 8.76 -2.32 -12.68
CA PHE A 291 7.79 -2.83 -13.66
C PHE A 291 8.32 -4.05 -14.40
N LEU A 292 9.56 -4.00 -14.88
CA LEU A 292 10.18 -5.11 -15.59
C LEU A 292 10.33 -6.34 -14.69
N ILE A 293 10.78 -6.17 -13.45
CA ILE A 293 10.87 -7.27 -12.49
C ILE A 293 9.50 -7.91 -12.25
N PHE A 294 8.44 -7.11 -12.09
CA PHE A 294 7.10 -7.64 -11.89
C PHE A 294 6.57 -8.36 -13.12
N ILE A 295 6.74 -7.78 -14.33
CA ILE A 295 6.31 -8.38 -15.60
C ILE A 295 7.02 -9.73 -15.83
N ILE A 296 8.34 -9.76 -15.65
CA ILE A 296 9.12 -11.01 -15.76
C ILE A 296 8.61 -12.03 -14.74
N GLY A 297 8.35 -11.60 -13.51
CA GLY A 297 7.78 -12.43 -12.46
C GLY A 297 6.48 -13.10 -12.86
N CYS A 298 5.58 -12.41 -13.55
CA CYS A 298 4.33 -12.98 -14.02
C CYS A 298 4.53 -14.18 -14.97
N PHE A 299 5.62 -14.26 -15.72
CA PHE A 299 5.88 -15.36 -16.63
C PHE A 299 6.43 -16.63 -15.94
N PHE A 300 6.99 -16.52 -14.74
CA PHE A 300 7.45 -17.69 -13.98
C PHE A 300 6.32 -18.65 -13.58
N VAL A 301 5.07 -18.16 -13.58
CA VAL A 301 3.90 -19.00 -13.34
C VAL A 301 3.80 -20.17 -14.32
N PHE A 302 4.27 -20.02 -15.56
CA PHE A 302 4.19 -21.06 -16.58
C PHE A 302 5.17 -22.21 -16.34
N GLY A 303 6.24 -21.99 -15.56
CA GLY A 303 7.14 -23.05 -15.13
C GLY A 303 6.64 -23.87 -13.94
N MET A 304 5.53 -23.50 -13.32
CA MET A 304 4.96 -24.21 -12.17
C MET A 304 4.27 -25.51 -12.65
N ASP A 305 4.88 -26.63 -12.40
CA ASP A 305 4.48 -27.98 -12.85
C ASP A 305 4.03 -28.93 -11.73
N GLY A 306 3.97 -28.43 -10.50
CA GLY A 306 3.63 -29.23 -9.31
C GLY A 306 4.82 -30.03 -8.73
N VAL A 307 5.98 -30.03 -9.39
CA VAL A 307 7.16 -30.78 -9.00
C VAL A 307 8.34 -29.87 -8.66
N HIS A 308 8.70 -28.97 -9.57
CA HIS A 308 9.86 -28.11 -9.43
C HIS A 308 9.54 -26.84 -8.66
N THR A 309 9.98 -26.76 -7.40
CA THR A 309 9.74 -25.60 -6.52
C THR A 309 10.48 -24.33 -6.92
N PHE A 310 11.53 -24.43 -7.75
CA PHE A 310 12.32 -23.29 -8.22
C PHE A 310 11.45 -22.15 -8.80
N TRP A 311 10.49 -22.50 -9.65
CA TRP A 311 9.60 -21.52 -10.28
C TRP A 311 8.70 -20.81 -9.29
N CYS A 312 8.27 -21.51 -8.23
CA CYS A 312 7.48 -20.92 -7.15
C CYS A 312 8.29 -19.87 -6.38
N PHE A 313 9.54 -20.18 -6.04
CA PHE A 313 10.44 -19.25 -5.37
C PHE A 313 10.80 -18.06 -6.26
N ALA A 314 11.10 -18.29 -7.54
CA ALA A 314 11.37 -17.24 -8.52
C ALA A 314 10.19 -16.28 -8.66
N LEU A 315 8.95 -16.82 -8.75
CA LEU A 315 7.71 -16.06 -8.78
C LEU A 315 7.57 -15.19 -7.53
N ALA A 316 7.67 -15.78 -6.33
CA ALA A 316 7.47 -15.07 -5.06
C ALA A 316 8.52 -13.95 -4.86
N ILE A 317 9.78 -14.20 -5.22
CA ILE A 317 10.88 -13.23 -5.13
C ILE A 317 10.63 -12.06 -6.09
N THR A 318 10.38 -12.34 -7.36
CA THR A 318 10.26 -11.28 -8.38
C THR A 318 8.99 -10.46 -8.20
N LEU A 319 7.86 -11.09 -7.88
CA LEU A 319 6.63 -10.36 -7.59
C LEU A 319 6.76 -9.54 -6.30
N GLY A 320 7.40 -10.08 -5.25
CA GLY A 320 7.68 -9.36 -4.02
C GLY A 320 8.56 -8.13 -4.24
N LEU A 321 9.61 -8.27 -5.05
CA LEU A 321 10.48 -7.16 -5.43
C LEU A 321 9.75 -6.11 -6.28
N GLY A 322 8.94 -6.51 -7.24
CA GLY A 322 8.18 -5.60 -8.10
C GLY A 322 7.02 -4.91 -7.38
N ALA A 323 6.43 -5.55 -6.38
CA ALA A 323 5.22 -5.05 -5.70
C ALA A 323 5.42 -3.76 -4.87
N SER A 324 6.67 -3.37 -4.57
CA SER A 324 6.94 -2.05 -3.96
C SER A 324 6.45 -0.89 -4.81
N LEU A 325 6.33 -1.09 -6.12
CA LEU A 325 5.80 -0.14 -7.08
C LEU A 325 4.42 0.41 -6.68
N PHE A 326 3.55 -0.44 -6.12
CA PHE A 326 2.18 -0.08 -5.76
C PHE A 326 2.07 0.92 -4.59
N ASN A 327 3.06 0.97 -3.72
CA ASN A 327 3.04 1.82 -2.53
C ASN A 327 4.06 2.96 -2.59
N VAL A 328 5.23 2.71 -3.18
CA VAL A 328 6.32 3.69 -3.30
C VAL A 328 6.17 4.54 -4.56
N GLY A 329 5.68 3.93 -5.65
CA GLY A 329 5.50 4.60 -6.94
C GLY A 329 4.58 5.82 -6.92
N PRO A 330 3.32 5.72 -6.45
CA PRO A 330 2.35 6.81 -6.55
C PRO A 330 2.81 8.14 -5.92
N PRO A 331 3.38 8.16 -4.70
CA PRO A 331 3.93 9.40 -4.13
C PRO A 331 5.09 9.99 -4.93
N LEU A 332 5.96 9.13 -5.49
CA LEU A 332 7.08 9.56 -6.32
C LEU A 332 6.57 10.14 -7.65
N TRP A 333 5.67 9.46 -8.34
CA TRP A 333 5.09 9.94 -9.61
C TRP A 333 4.29 11.22 -9.43
N ALA A 334 3.52 11.32 -8.36
CA ALA A 334 2.82 12.58 -8.04
C ALA A 334 3.82 13.73 -7.80
N GLY A 335 4.94 13.47 -7.12
CA GLY A 335 5.99 14.46 -6.88
C GLY A 335 6.70 14.88 -8.15
N ASP A 336 7.02 13.92 -9.02
CA ASP A 336 7.77 14.20 -10.25
C ASP A 336 6.89 14.82 -11.35
N LEU A 337 5.63 14.40 -11.48
CA LEU A 337 4.77 14.73 -12.61
C LEU A 337 3.81 15.90 -12.34
N SER A 338 3.71 16.40 -11.12
CA SER A 338 2.86 17.55 -10.79
C SER A 338 3.61 18.63 -10.01
N SER A 339 3.08 19.86 -9.99
CA SER A 339 3.62 20.94 -9.17
C SER A 339 3.41 20.66 -7.68
N ARG A 340 4.18 21.32 -6.81
CA ARG A 340 4.05 21.21 -5.34
C ARG A 340 2.62 21.50 -4.87
N GLN A 341 1.95 22.50 -5.49
CA GLN A 341 0.56 22.85 -5.18
C GLN A 341 -0.45 21.77 -5.60
N GLN A 342 -0.16 21.04 -6.68
CA GLN A 342 -1.03 19.99 -7.20
C GLN A 342 -0.72 18.59 -6.66
N TYR A 343 0.39 18.41 -5.96
CA TYR A 343 0.86 17.13 -5.44
C TYR A 343 -0.24 16.34 -4.70
N ALA A 344 -0.87 16.98 -3.71
CA ALA A 344 -1.92 16.35 -2.91
C ALA A 344 -3.14 15.94 -3.74
N LYS A 345 -3.55 16.79 -4.69
CA LYS A 345 -4.66 16.50 -5.61
C LYS A 345 -4.32 15.35 -6.55
N THR A 346 -3.13 15.35 -7.14
CA THR A 346 -2.65 14.29 -8.03
C THR A 346 -2.58 12.97 -7.28
N LEU A 347 -1.92 12.93 -6.11
CA LEU A 347 -1.79 11.73 -5.29
C LEU A 347 -3.16 11.16 -4.91
N LYS A 348 -4.13 12.01 -4.53
CA LYS A 348 -5.50 11.59 -4.24
C LYS A 348 -6.13 10.85 -5.42
N TRP A 349 -6.07 11.43 -6.63
CA TRP A 349 -6.63 10.81 -7.82
C TRP A 349 -5.94 9.49 -8.15
N LEU A 350 -4.61 9.40 -8.05
CA LEU A 350 -3.88 8.15 -8.24
C LEU A 350 -4.37 7.06 -7.28
N GLN A 351 -4.57 7.40 -5.99
CA GLN A 351 -5.05 6.43 -4.99
C GLN A 351 -6.52 6.00 -5.22
N ILE A 352 -7.39 6.91 -5.65
CA ILE A 352 -8.79 6.58 -5.98
C ILE A 352 -8.82 5.52 -7.08
N PHE A 353 -8.10 5.74 -8.19
CA PHE A 353 -8.10 4.80 -9.31
C PHE A 353 -7.37 3.50 -9.00
N TYR A 354 -6.35 3.52 -8.13
CA TYR A 354 -5.73 2.31 -7.60
C TYR A 354 -6.73 1.43 -6.85
N ASN A 355 -7.47 2.00 -5.91
CA ASN A 355 -8.50 1.26 -5.15
C ASN A 355 -9.63 0.77 -6.07
N LEU A 356 -10.07 1.60 -7.02
CA LEU A 356 -11.09 1.24 -7.99
C LEU A 356 -10.65 0.05 -8.85
N GLY A 357 -9.40 0.07 -9.32
CA GLY A 357 -8.81 -1.05 -10.07
C GLY A 357 -8.81 -2.34 -9.24
N GLY A 358 -8.44 -2.25 -7.97
CA GLY A 358 -8.50 -3.40 -7.07
C GLY A 358 -9.91 -3.97 -6.93
N ILE A 359 -10.92 -3.12 -6.74
CA ILE A 359 -12.33 -3.57 -6.63
C ILE A 359 -12.77 -4.31 -7.91
N ILE A 360 -12.47 -3.74 -9.09
CA ILE A 360 -12.91 -4.30 -10.38
C ILE A 360 -12.18 -5.60 -10.70
N PHE A 361 -10.85 -5.63 -10.54
CA PHE A 361 -10.03 -6.72 -11.07
C PHE A 361 -9.73 -7.84 -10.06
N THR A 362 -10.05 -7.69 -8.77
CA THR A 362 -9.82 -8.76 -7.78
C THR A 362 -10.67 -10.01 -8.08
N VAL A 363 -11.84 -9.84 -8.69
CA VAL A 363 -12.75 -10.95 -9.06
C VAL A 363 -12.30 -11.64 -10.34
N VAL A 364 -11.57 -10.93 -11.22
CA VAL A 364 -11.26 -11.42 -12.60
C VAL A 364 -10.43 -12.71 -12.61
N PRO A 365 -9.43 -12.94 -11.74
CA PRO A 365 -8.71 -14.21 -11.74
C PRO A 365 -9.59 -15.44 -11.47
N GLY A 366 -10.59 -15.30 -10.59
CA GLY A 366 -11.57 -16.35 -10.33
C GLY A 366 -12.41 -16.64 -11.58
N LEU A 367 -12.93 -15.59 -12.23
CA LEU A 367 -13.71 -15.75 -13.47
C LEU A 367 -12.88 -16.38 -14.62
N ILE A 368 -11.60 -16.04 -14.73
CA ILE A 368 -10.70 -16.66 -15.70
C ILE A 368 -10.51 -18.13 -15.35
N ALA A 369 -10.29 -18.45 -14.08
CA ALA A 369 -10.09 -19.82 -13.63
C ALA A 369 -11.35 -20.69 -13.84
N ASP A 370 -12.56 -20.14 -13.68
CA ASP A 370 -13.82 -20.84 -13.95
C ASP A 370 -13.95 -21.25 -15.43
N HIS A 371 -13.42 -20.43 -16.35
CA HIS A 371 -13.47 -20.71 -17.80
C HIS A 371 -12.27 -21.53 -18.30
N THR A 372 -11.08 -21.28 -17.78
CA THR A 372 -9.83 -21.91 -18.27
C THR A 372 -9.39 -23.10 -17.42
N HIS A 373 -10.04 -23.33 -16.28
CA HIS A 373 -9.64 -24.28 -15.24
C HIS A 373 -8.23 -24.06 -14.67
N GLU A 374 -7.62 -22.88 -14.95
CA GLU A 374 -6.26 -22.53 -14.50
C GLU A 374 -6.14 -21.10 -14.07
N TYR A 375 -5.56 -20.85 -12.88
CA TYR A 375 -5.21 -19.50 -12.42
C TYR A 375 -4.02 -18.88 -13.16
N LYS A 376 -3.19 -19.70 -13.85
CA LYS A 376 -1.99 -19.23 -14.55
C LYS A 376 -2.30 -18.17 -15.62
N SER A 377 -3.41 -18.34 -16.36
CA SER A 377 -3.86 -17.39 -17.38
C SER A 377 -4.08 -15.97 -16.87
N SER A 378 -4.45 -15.81 -15.60
CA SER A 378 -4.62 -14.49 -14.95
C SER A 378 -3.31 -13.70 -14.87
N PHE A 379 -2.16 -14.38 -14.79
CA PHE A 379 -0.85 -13.72 -14.73
C PHE A 379 -0.42 -13.12 -16.07
N VAL A 380 -0.93 -13.62 -17.19
CA VAL A 380 -0.79 -12.97 -18.51
C VAL A 380 -1.53 -11.64 -18.49
N LEU A 381 -2.75 -11.62 -17.96
CA LEU A 381 -3.51 -10.38 -17.84
C LEU A 381 -2.76 -9.36 -16.98
N PHE A 382 -2.19 -9.78 -15.83
CA PHE A 382 -1.38 -8.89 -14.99
C PHE A 382 -0.15 -8.38 -15.72
N ALA A 383 0.56 -9.20 -16.47
CA ALA A 383 1.71 -8.79 -17.28
C ALA A 383 1.31 -7.74 -18.33
N VAL A 384 0.18 -7.93 -19.01
CA VAL A 384 -0.36 -6.96 -19.98
C VAL A 384 -0.73 -5.65 -19.30
N MET A 385 -1.46 -5.71 -18.18
CA MET A 385 -1.83 -4.51 -17.40
C MET A 385 -0.60 -3.73 -16.95
N MET A 386 0.43 -4.40 -16.47
CA MET A 386 1.68 -3.76 -16.01
C MET A 386 2.51 -3.21 -17.18
N THR A 387 2.51 -3.88 -18.33
CA THR A 387 3.15 -3.39 -19.55
C THR A 387 2.48 -2.11 -20.06
N LEU A 388 1.15 -2.09 -20.13
CA LEU A 388 0.40 -0.88 -20.49
C LEU A 388 0.64 0.24 -19.50
N SER A 389 0.67 -0.05 -18.21
CA SER A 389 0.99 0.92 -17.16
C SER A 389 2.39 1.51 -17.32
N LEU A 390 3.38 0.69 -17.64
CA LEU A 390 4.75 1.15 -17.91
C LEU A 390 4.79 2.09 -19.14
N LEU A 391 4.09 1.72 -20.22
CA LEU A 391 4.06 2.55 -21.44
C LEU A 391 3.40 3.92 -21.16
N ILE A 392 2.29 3.95 -20.42
CA ILE A 392 1.63 5.20 -20.01
C ILE A 392 2.57 6.04 -19.16
N LEU A 393 3.28 5.46 -18.20
CA LEU A 393 4.22 6.16 -17.34
C LEU A 393 5.37 6.78 -18.16
N LEU A 394 5.96 6.01 -19.07
CA LEU A 394 7.02 6.48 -19.95
C LEU A 394 6.58 7.64 -20.85
N TRP A 395 5.37 7.53 -21.39
CA TRP A 395 4.76 8.61 -22.16
C TRP A 395 4.55 9.86 -21.32
N ALA A 396 4.05 9.73 -20.08
CA ALA A 396 3.86 10.85 -19.17
C ALA A 396 5.17 11.59 -18.85
N TYR A 397 6.25 10.85 -18.57
CA TYR A 397 7.58 11.46 -18.36
C TYR A 397 8.14 12.12 -19.60
N ARG A 398 7.94 11.55 -20.81
CA ARG A 398 8.35 12.16 -22.08
C ARG A 398 7.60 13.47 -22.32
N LYS A 399 6.29 13.46 -22.14
CA LYS A 399 5.45 14.64 -22.33
C LYS A 399 5.79 15.76 -21.36
N ARG A 400 6.09 15.43 -20.10
CA ARG A 400 6.55 16.41 -19.12
C ARG A 400 7.88 17.06 -19.55
N ALA A 401 8.84 16.25 -19.97
CA ALA A 401 10.13 16.77 -20.44
C ALA A 401 9.99 17.72 -21.64
N ALA A 402 9.00 17.49 -22.51
CA ALA A 402 8.70 18.36 -23.64
C ALA A 402 7.97 19.65 -23.24
N LEU A 403 7.32 19.70 -22.07
CA LEU A 403 6.58 20.86 -21.57
C LEU A 403 7.39 21.73 -20.61
N THR A 404 8.52 21.24 -20.11
CA THR A 404 9.53 22.00 -19.37
C THR A 404 10.70 22.28 -20.33
N PRO A 405 10.85 23.51 -20.91
CA PRO A 405 12.02 23.82 -21.69
C PRO A 405 13.27 23.66 -20.82
N ALA A 406 14.33 23.10 -21.40
CA ALA A 406 15.65 23.05 -20.77
C ALA A 406 16.06 24.48 -20.34
N GLN A 407 16.19 24.69 -19.02
CA GLN A 407 16.88 25.85 -18.47
C GLN A 407 18.38 25.71 -18.69
#